data_e6d1f17e45d40efdf29459f3dfb85950
#
_entry.id   e6d1f17e45d40efdf29459f3dfb85950
#
_cell.length_a   1.000
_cell.length_b   1.000
_cell.length_c   1.000
_cell.angle_alpha   90.00
_cell.angle_beta   90.00
_cell.angle_gamma   90.00
#
_symmetry.space_group_name_H-M   'P 1'
#
loop_
_entity.id
_entity.type
_entity.pdbx_description
1 polymer ?
#
loop_
_entity_poly.entity_id
_entity_poly.type
_entity_poly.pdbx_seq_one_letter_code
_entity_poly.pdbx_strand_id
1 'polypeptide(L)'
;DFRTGATRIETTASSYEIPVIYENGSLYIRLRSFEKNNDGKIIFSKWSAISEVAVKSHDNDKMNWQAIVDYTEEGKNKEVMTYYDGTMRARQMVTRNSTNNDIIVGETFYDHQGRAAIQALPVPSMIEDDIIKYHDSFNTYNEGNGVKSYDRQAFDVSTKEDNCGIATKS
;
A
#
# COMPACT_ATOMS: atom_id res chain seq x y z
N ASP A 1 21.19 3.63 -17.29
CA ASP A 1 21.81 4.91 -17.61
C ASP A 1 20.97 6.06 -17.08
N PHE A 2 21.52 6.85 -16.15
CA PHE A 2 20.83 8.03 -15.57
C PHE A 2 20.56 9.17 -16.59
N ARG A 3 20.99 9.03 -17.82
CA ARG A 3 20.77 10.06 -18.85
C ARG A 3 19.42 9.89 -19.56
N THR A 4 18.93 8.67 -19.68
CA THR A 4 17.80 8.34 -20.56
C THR A 4 16.66 7.61 -19.89
N GLY A 5 16.76 7.20 -18.64
CA GLY A 5 15.72 6.42 -17.99
C GLY A 5 15.50 6.76 -16.52
N ALA A 6 16.07 7.88 -16.05
CA ALA A 6 15.97 8.25 -14.66
C ALA A 6 14.89 9.31 -14.42
N THR A 7 14.11 9.11 -13.40
CA THR A 7 13.20 10.14 -12.87
C THR A 7 14.01 11.14 -12.07
N ARG A 8 13.81 12.42 -12.33
CA ARG A 8 14.42 13.52 -11.57
C ARG A 8 13.39 14.11 -10.62
N ILE A 9 13.78 14.19 -9.36
CA ILE A 9 12.98 14.77 -8.30
C ILE A 9 13.76 15.96 -7.74
N GLU A 10 13.10 17.09 -7.56
CA GLU A 10 13.63 18.27 -6.89
C GLU A 10 12.81 18.50 -5.61
N THR A 11 13.48 18.58 -4.48
CA THR A 11 12.84 18.80 -3.18
C THR A 11 13.71 19.70 -2.31
N THR A 12 13.09 20.51 -1.49
CA THR A 12 13.72 21.26 -0.40
C THR A 12 13.60 20.57 0.94
N ALA A 13 12.82 19.46 0.99
CA ALA A 13 12.67 18.65 2.18
C ALA A 13 13.95 17.81 2.44
N SER A 14 14.17 17.47 3.70
CA SER A 14 15.29 16.62 4.13
C SER A 14 15.07 15.13 3.83
N SER A 15 13.85 14.74 3.50
CA SER A 15 13.45 13.37 3.14
C SER A 15 12.49 13.39 1.97
N TYR A 16 12.48 12.30 1.22
CA TYR A 16 11.53 12.08 0.13
C TYR A 16 11.16 10.59 0.07
N GLU A 17 9.87 10.31 0.04
CA GLU A 17 9.33 8.97 -0.09
C GLU A 17 9.18 8.64 -1.57
N ILE A 18 9.78 7.52 -2.00
CA ILE A 18 9.67 7.03 -3.36
C ILE A 18 8.72 5.84 -3.36
N PRO A 19 7.52 5.96 -3.98
CA PRO A 19 6.61 4.83 -4.10
C PRO A 19 7.26 3.77 -4.98
N VAL A 20 7.40 2.56 -4.45
CA VAL A 20 8.00 1.43 -5.14
C VAL A 20 6.91 0.60 -5.79
N ILE A 21 6.72 0.78 -7.08
CA ILE A 21 5.71 0.08 -7.90
C ILE A 21 6.27 -1.15 -8.61
N TYR A 22 7.53 -1.49 -8.37
CA TYR A 22 8.19 -2.63 -9.00
C TYR A 22 8.21 -3.82 -8.05
N GLU A 23 8.02 -5.00 -8.61
CA GLU A 23 8.00 -6.23 -7.83
C GLU A 23 9.37 -6.59 -7.26
N ASN A 24 10.38 -6.62 -8.11
CA ASN A 24 11.75 -6.97 -7.74
C ASN A 24 12.74 -6.11 -8.52
N GLY A 25 13.90 -5.91 -7.95
CA GLY A 25 14.99 -5.25 -8.64
C GLY A 25 15.88 -4.42 -7.75
N SER A 26 16.63 -3.53 -8.35
CA SER A 26 17.47 -2.58 -7.64
C SER A 26 17.12 -1.16 -8.06
N LEU A 27 16.88 -0.33 -7.08
CA LEU A 27 16.71 1.11 -7.27
C LEU A 27 18.07 1.79 -7.10
N TYR A 28 18.50 2.51 -8.12
CA TYR A 28 19.75 3.25 -8.11
C TYR A 28 19.49 4.75 -7.91
N ILE A 29 20.03 5.28 -6.84
CA ILE A 29 19.80 6.67 -6.42
C ILE A 29 21.13 7.43 -6.41
N ARG A 30 21.10 8.68 -6.84
CA ARG A 30 22.18 9.65 -6.63
C ARG A 30 21.60 11.01 -6.34
N LEU A 31 22.29 11.76 -5.54
CA LEU A 31 21.86 13.07 -5.05
C LEU A 31 22.86 14.15 -5.46
N ARG A 32 22.37 15.37 -5.61
CA ARG A 32 23.19 16.57 -5.66
C ARG A 32 22.43 17.73 -5.04
N SER A 33 23.14 18.64 -4.41
CA SER A 33 22.56 19.89 -3.96
C SER A 33 22.44 20.89 -5.11
N PHE A 34 21.52 21.81 -4.95
CA PHE A 34 21.43 22.99 -5.82
C PHE A 34 21.23 24.24 -4.96
N GLU A 35 21.72 25.34 -5.46
CA GLU A 35 21.58 26.67 -4.85
C GLU A 35 21.14 27.65 -5.92
N LYS A 36 20.28 28.57 -5.56
CA LYS A 36 19.88 29.67 -6.43
C LYS A 36 20.63 30.93 -5.98
N ASN A 37 21.50 31.45 -6.83
CA ASN A 37 22.25 32.66 -6.53
C ASN A 37 21.34 33.91 -6.64
N ASN A 38 21.87 35.09 -6.26
CA ASN A 38 21.11 36.34 -6.24
C ASN A 38 20.60 36.75 -7.64
N ASP A 39 21.23 36.31 -8.71
CA ASP A 39 20.81 36.56 -10.08
C ASP A 39 19.76 35.57 -10.60
N GLY A 40 19.26 34.67 -9.71
CA GLY A 40 18.28 33.68 -10.06
C GLY A 40 18.82 32.42 -10.77
N LYS A 41 20.14 32.36 -11.00
CA LYS A 41 20.79 31.23 -11.67
C LYS A 41 20.96 30.06 -10.70
N ILE A 42 20.58 28.86 -11.13
CA ILE A 42 20.73 27.62 -10.36
C ILE A 42 22.16 27.08 -10.58
N ILE A 43 22.84 26.82 -9.45
CA ILE A 43 24.16 26.20 -9.40
C ILE A 43 24.00 24.83 -8.79
N PHE A 44 24.55 23.81 -9.44
CA PHE A 44 24.48 22.42 -8.96
C PHE A 44 25.84 21.95 -8.45
N SER A 45 25.82 21.20 -7.37
CA SER A 45 27.00 20.46 -6.92
C SER A 45 27.31 19.27 -7.85
N LYS A 46 28.42 18.62 -7.61
CA LYS A 46 28.70 17.31 -8.21
C LYS A 46 27.68 16.27 -7.69
N TRP A 47 27.40 15.27 -8.52
CA TRP A 47 26.59 14.14 -8.09
C TRP A 47 27.30 13.32 -7.03
N SER A 48 26.55 12.80 -6.07
CA SER A 48 27.03 11.78 -5.13
C SER A 48 27.43 10.50 -5.84
N ALA A 49 28.09 9.62 -5.13
CA ALA A 49 28.18 8.21 -5.52
C ALA A 49 26.77 7.63 -5.70
N ILE A 50 26.67 6.59 -6.51
CA ILE A 50 25.42 5.87 -6.72
C ILE A 50 25.16 5.02 -5.48
N SER A 51 23.97 5.12 -4.91
CA SER A 51 23.45 4.22 -3.88
C SER A 51 22.52 3.22 -4.55
N GLU A 52 22.68 1.95 -4.24
CA GLU A 52 21.82 0.87 -4.69
C GLU A 52 20.95 0.41 -3.51
N VAL A 53 19.64 0.32 -3.74
CA VAL A 53 18.68 -0.20 -2.79
C VAL A 53 17.97 -1.38 -3.44
N ALA A 54 18.10 -2.56 -2.85
CA ALA A 54 17.38 -3.73 -3.32
C ALA A 54 15.88 -3.56 -3.01
N VAL A 55 15.06 -3.63 -4.05
CA VAL A 55 13.61 -3.67 -3.94
C VAL A 55 13.21 -5.13 -3.78
N LYS A 56 12.57 -5.44 -2.68
CA LYS A 56 12.00 -6.76 -2.43
C LYS A 56 10.53 -6.74 -2.85
N SER A 57 10.05 -7.88 -3.33
CA SER A 57 8.64 -8.11 -3.64
C SER A 57 7.74 -7.66 -2.50
N HIS A 58 6.61 -7.06 -2.84
CA HIS A 58 5.51 -6.90 -1.91
C HIS A 58 5.11 -8.29 -1.40
N ASP A 59 5.37 -8.56 -0.21
CA ASP A 59 5.44 -9.75 0.64
C ASP A 59 4.45 -10.90 0.37
N ASN A 60 3.84 -11.01 -0.82
CA ASN A 60 2.94 -12.08 -1.16
C ASN A 60 3.17 -12.64 -2.56
N ASP A 61 4.10 -13.59 -2.66
CA ASP A 61 4.39 -14.35 -3.89
C ASP A 61 3.19 -15.19 -4.39
N LYS A 62 2.09 -15.22 -3.64
CA LYS A 62 0.93 -16.07 -3.92
C LYS A 62 -0.24 -15.33 -4.58
N MET A 63 -0.22 -14.01 -4.57
CA MET A 63 -1.32 -13.19 -5.08
C MET A 63 -0.85 -12.34 -6.25
N ASN A 64 -1.68 -12.27 -7.29
CA ASN A 64 -1.49 -11.24 -8.30
C ASN A 64 -1.85 -9.88 -7.70
N TRP A 65 -1.16 -8.84 -8.11
CA TRP A 65 -1.44 -7.49 -7.60
C TRP A 65 -1.30 -6.43 -8.68
N GLN A 66 -1.94 -5.31 -8.45
CA GLN A 66 -1.85 -4.10 -9.27
C GLN A 66 -1.64 -2.90 -8.36
N ALA A 67 -0.65 -2.08 -8.66
CA ALA A 67 -0.40 -0.82 -7.98
C ALA A 67 -0.84 0.37 -8.84
N ILE A 68 -1.50 1.33 -8.22
CA ILE A 68 -1.83 2.62 -8.81
C ILE A 68 -1.32 3.70 -7.86
N VAL A 69 -0.60 4.67 -8.39
CA VAL A 69 -0.11 5.82 -7.63
C VAL A 69 -0.59 7.09 -8.31
N ASP A 70 -1.40 7.85 -7.59
CA ASP A 70 -1.91 9.15 -8.03
C ASP A 70 -1.08 10.26 -7.38
N TYR A 71 -0.50 11.15 -8.18
CA TYR A 71 0.28 12.28 -7.71
C TYR A 71 -0.53 13.57 -7.82
N THR A 72 -0.48 14.37 -6.76
CA THR A 72 -1.02 15.74 -6.81
C THR A 72 0.09 16.74 -7.13
N GLU A 73 -0.30 17.96 -7.55
CA GLU A 73 0.64 19.04 -7.85
C GLU A 73 1.52 19.44 -6.64
N GLU A 74 1.04 19.20 -5.43
CA GLU A 74 1.76 19.47 -4.18
C GLU A 74 2.75 18.36 -3.79
N GLY A 75 2.93 17.33 -4.63
CA GLY A 75 3.83 16.21 -4.37
C GLY A 75 3.27 15.15 -3.39
N LYS A 76 2.04 15.32 -2.91
CA LYS A 76 1.33 14.28 -2.16
C LYS A 76 0.89 13.18 -3.11
N ASN A 77 0.91 11.96 -2.65
CA ASN A 77 0.45 10.82 -3.42
C ASN A 77 -0.62 10.02 -2.66
N LYS A 78 -1.40 9.30 -3.44
CA LYS A 78 -2.27 8.24 -2.96
C LYS A 78 -1.83 6.95 -3.64
N GLU A 79 -1.49 5.96 -2.85
CA GLU A 79 -1.09 4.66 -3.34
C GLU A 79 -2.22 3.66 -3.09
N VAL A 80 -2.60 2.93 -4.13
CA VAL A 80 -3.61 1.88 -4.05
C VAL A 80 -3.01 0.59 -4.58
N MET A 81 -3.00 -0.44 -3.73
CA MET A 81 -2.61 -1.79 -4.09
C MET A 81 -3.85 -2.67 -4.09
N THR A 82 -4.14 -3.30 -5.21
CA THR A 82 -5.22 -4.27 -5.32
C THR A 82 -4.65 -5.66 -5.50
N TYR A 83 -5.04 -6.57 -4.62
CA TYR A 83 -4.65 -7.98 -4.66
C TYR A 83 -5.77 -8.81 -5.27
N TYR A 84 -5.39 -9.76 -6.13
CA TYR A 84 -6.30 -10.59 -6.89
C TYR A 84 -6.10 -12.07 -6.55
N ASP A 85 -7.19 -12.83 -6.55
CA ASP A 85 -7.12 -14.28 -6.44
C ASP A 85 -6.64 -14.93 -7.75
N GLY A 86 -6.48 -16.26 -7.74
CA GLY A 86 -6.03 -17.03 -8.91
C GLY A 86 -6.97 -16.94 -10.13
N THR A 87 -8.17 -16.39 -9.97
CA THR A 87 -9.13 -16.16 -11.06
C THR A 87 -9.24 -14.68 -11.45
N MET A 88 -8.28 -13.87 -10.99
CA MET A 88 -8.21 -12.42 -11.25
C MET A 88 -9.39 -11.62 -10.69
N ARG A 89 -9.99 -12.08 -9.59
CA ARG A 89 -11.00 -11.31 -8.86
C ARG A 89 -10.32 -10.53 -7.74
N ALA A 90 -10.68 -9.25 -7.61
CA ALA A 90 -10.13 -8.39 -6.58
C ALA A 90 -10.54 -8.87 -5.18
N ARG A 91 -9.57 -9.34 -4.39
CA ARG A 91 -9.78 -9.84 -3.03
C ARG A 91 -9.63 -8.73 -2.01
N GLN A 92 -8.54 -8.03 -2.05
CA GLN A 92 -8.22 -7.02 -1.05
C GLN A 92 -7.68 -5.76 -1.73
N MET A 93 -8.13 -4.61 -1.24
CA MET A 93 -7.61 -3.31 -1.65
C MET A 93 -7.00 -2.61 -0.45
N VAL A 94 -5.74 -2.24 -0.59
CA VAL A 94 -4.97 -1.53 0.42
C VAL A 94 -4.64 -0.15 -0.12
N THR A 95 -5.06 0.88 0.59
CA THR A 95 -4.83 2.28 0.21
C THR A 95 -3.96 2.95 1.26
N ARG A 96 -2.90 3.62 0.83
CA ARG A 96 -2.09 4.51 1.66
C ARG A 96 -2.32 5.95 1.23
N ASN A 97 -2.61 6.80 2.19
CA ASN A 97 -2.71 8.23 1.99
C ASN A 97 -1.44 8.90 2.56
N SER A 98 -0.64 9.52 1.71
CA SER A 98 0.61 10.16 2.12
C SER A 98 0.42 11.42 2.98
N THR A 99 -0.80 11.88 3.19
CA THR A 99 -1.05 13.05 4.07
C THR A 99 -0.85 12.69 5.54
N ASN A 100 -1.26 11.51 5.94
CA ASN A 100 -1.22 11.02 7.32
C ASN A 100 -0.63 9.61 7.46
N ASN A 101 -0.12 9.02 6.37
CA ASN A 101 0.39 7.65 6.29
C ASN A 101 -0.62 6.58 6.71
N ASP A 102 -1.91 6.90 6.78
CA ASP A 102 -2.91 5.90 7.13
C ASP A 102 -3.03 4.85 6.02
N ILE A 103 -2.98 3.59 6.44
CA ILE A 103 -3.26 2.45 5.59
C ILE A 103 -4.70 2.01 5.83
N ILE A 104 -5.49 2.00 4.78
CA ILE A 104 -6.90 1.60 4.80
C ILE A 104 -7.03 0.32 3.99
N VAL A 105 -7.64 -0.69 4.60
CA VAL A 105 -7.82 -2.03 4.01
C VAL A 105 -9.29 -2.32 3.83
N GLY A 106 -9.68 -2.77 2.64
CA GLY A 106 -11.00 -3.29 2.33
C GLY A 106 -10.89 -4.66 1.67
N GLU A 107 -11.81 -5.57 1.94
CA GLU A 107 -11.76 -6.92 1.39
C GLU A 107 -13.11 -7.39 0.88
N THR A 108 -13.08 -8.18 -0.21
CA THR A 108 -14.27 -8.80 -0.80
C THR A 108 -14.13 -10.32 -0.76
N PHE A 109 -15.12 -10.99 -0.21
CA PHE A 109 -15.21 -12.44 -0.14
C PHE A 109 -16.18 -12.97 -1.20
N TYR A 110 -15.76 -14.03 -1.87
CA TYR A 110 -16.52 -14.63 -2.95
C TYR A 110 -17.08 -15.98 -2.54
N ASP A 111 -18.30 -16.28 -3.02
CA ASP A 111 -18.90 -17.60 -2.86
C ASP A 111 -18.23 -18.65 -3.79
N HIS A 112 -18.65 -19.92 -3.65
CA HIS A 112 -18.13 -21.02 -4.46
C HIS A 112 -18.42 -20.88 -5.96
N GLN A 113 -19.35 -20.02 -6.36
CA GLN A 113 -19.66 -19.72 -7.76
C GLN A 113 -18.89 -18.47 -8.27
N GLY A 114 -18.10 -17.86 -7.41
CA GLY A 114 -17.30 -16.69 -7.75
C GLY A 114 -18.03 -15.37 -7.75
N ARG A 115 -19.21 -15.30 -7.09
CA ARG A 115 -19.94 -14.07 -6.91
C ARG A 115 -19.49 -13.39 -5.61
N ALA A 116 -19.38 -12.06 -5.61
CA ALA A 116 -19.11 -11.31 -4.40
C ALA A 116 -20.27 -11.53 -3.38
N ALA A 117 -19.95 -12.19 -2.28
CA ALA A 117 -20.93 -12.56 -1.27
C ALA A 117 -20.87 -11.60 -0.07
N ILE A 118 -19.68 -11.18 0.33
CA ILE A 118 -19.46 -10.30 1.47
C ILE A 118 -18.44 -9.25 1.07
N GLN A 119 -18.69 -8.02 1.45
CA GLN A 119 -17.74 -6.93 1.33
C GLN A 119 -17.47 -6.36 2.72
N ALA A 120 -16.25 -6.53 3.21
CA ALA A 120 -15.81 -5.85 4.41
C ALA A 120 -15.60 -4.36 4.09
N LEU A 121 -16.16 -3.51 4.93
CA LEU A 121 -15.97 -2.06 4.78
C LEU A 121 -14.49 -1.70 4.98
N PRO A 122 -13.99 -0.68 4.28
CA PRO A 122 -12.64 -0.20 4.47
C PRO A 122 -12.41 0.28 5.90
N VAL A 123 -11.37 -0.24 6.54
CA VAL A 123 -10.97 0.13 7.91
C VAL A 123 -9.49 0.49 7.95
N PRO A 124 -9.08 1.41 8.84
CA PRO A 124 -7.67 1.68 9.08
C PRO A 124 -6.95 0.43 9.58
N SER A 125 -5.77 0.16 9.05
CA SER A 125 -4.90 -0.89 9.56
C SER A 125 -4.31 -0.45 10.91
N MET A 126 -4.41 -1.34 11.91
CA MET A 126 -3.80 -1.15 13.22
C MET A 126 -2.33 -1.61 13.26
N ILE A 127 -1.81 -2.09 12.14
CA ILE A 127 -0.43 -2.58 12.05
C ILE A 127 0.47 -1.37 11.89
N GLU A 128 1.41 -1.18 12.81
CA GLU A 128 2.39 -0.07 12.82
C GLU A 128 3.36 -0.07 11.61
N ASP A 129 3.29 -1.06 10.76
CA ASP A 129 4.10 -1.12 9.55
C ASP A 129 3.51 -0.20 8.47
N ASP A 130 4.18 0.87 8.13
CA ASP A 130 3.86 1.78 7.02
C ASP A 130 3.99 1.12 5.63
N ILE A 131 3.95 -0.21 5.58
CA ILE A 131 4.16 -1.00 4.38
C ILE A 131 2.83 -1.44 3.80
N ILE A 132 2.58 -1.11 2.54
CA ILE A 132 1.46 -1.65 1.79
C ILE A 132 1.73 -3.14 1.53
N LYS A 133 0.93 -4.00 2.15
CA LYS A 133 1.02 -5.47 2.00
C LYS A 133 -0.35 -6.11 2.05
N TYR A 134 -0.44 -7.35 1.60
CA TYR A 134 -1.64 -8.16 1.78
C TYR A 134 -1.81 -8.55 3.26
N HIS A 135 -3.00 -8.35 3.79
CA HIS A 135 -3.35 -8.65 5.18
C HIS A 135 -4.06 -10.02 5.23
N ASP A 136 -3.30 -11.09 5.46
CA ASP A 136 -3.83 -12.47 5.48
C ASP A 136 -4.92 -12.68 6.54
N SER A 137 -4.84 -11.92 7.61
CA SER A 137 -5.71 -12.08 8.78
C SER A 137 -6.79 -11.00 8.87
N PHE A 138 -7.09 -10.29 7.77
CA PHE A 138 -8.04 -9.18 7.78
C PHE A 138 -9.45 -9.60 8.25
N ASN A 139 -9.85 -10.83 7.94
CA ASN A 139 -11.14 -11.39 8.32
C ASN A 139 -11.09 -12.22 9.62
N THR A 140 -10.15 -11.95 10.50
CA THR A 140 -10.00 -12.70 11.74
C THR A 140 -10.33 -11.85 12.96
N TYR A 141 -10.72 -12.50 14.04
CA TYR A 141 -10.94 -11.88 15.34
C TYR A 141 -10.40 -12.77 16.47
N ASN A 142 -10.09 -12.14 17.60
CA ASN A 142 -9.64 -12.87 18.78
C ASN A 142 -10.83 -13.34 19.61
N GLU A 143 -10.92 -14.64 19.85
CA GLU A 143 -11.92 -15.21 20.74
C GLU A 143 -11.24 -16.09 21.82
N GLY A 144 -11.24 -15.60 23.03
CA GLY A 144 -10.54 -16.26 24.14
C GLY A 144 -9.03 -16.36 23.89
N ASN A 145 -8.50 -17.57 23.82
CA ASN A 145 -7.07 -17.83 23.58
C ASN A 145 -6.76 -18.17 22.12
N GLY A 146 -7.67 -17.92 21.19
CA GLY A 146 -7.50 -18.30 19.80
C GLY A 146 -7.92 -17.21 18.80
N VAL A 147 -7.36 -17.32 17.59
CA VAL A 147 -7.76 -16.50 16.44
C VAL A 147 -8.75 -17.28 15.61
N LYS A 148 -9.91 -16.71 15.33
CA LYS A 148 -10.94 -17.27 14.47
C LYS A 148 -11.16 -16.39 13.25
N SER A 149 -11.50 -17.03 12.13
CA SER A 149 -11.94 -16.30 10.93
C SER A 149 -13.46 -16.11 10.98
N TYR A 150 -13.91 -14.98 10.47
CA TYR A 150 -15.33 -14.78 10.16
C TYR A 150 -15.71 -15.75 9.04
N ASP A 151 -16.58 -16.69 9.36
CA ASP A 151 -17.11 -17.66 8.43
C ASP A 151 -18.57 -17.32 8.06
N ARG A 152 -19.18 -18.18 7.24
CA ARG A 152 -20.56 -18.01 6.83
C ARG A 152 -21.51 -17.92 8.03
N GLN A 153 -21.26 -18.71 9.09
CA GLN A 153 -22.15 -18.73 10.24
C GLN A 153 -22.10 -17.43 11.04
N ALA A 154 -20.93 -16.74 11.04
CA ALA A 154 -20.81 -15.44 11.68
C ALA A 154 -21.68 -14.35 11.02
N PHE A 155 -22.03 -14.53 9.74
CA PHE A 155 -22.87 -13.59 8.98
C PHE A 155 -24.34 -14.03 8.89
N ASP A 156 -24.60 -15.34 8.87
CA ASP A 156 -25.96 -15.89 8.71
C ASP A 156 -26.78 -15.91 10.01
N VAL A 157 -26.17 -15.76 11.18
CA VAL A 157 -26.86 -15.77 12.46
C VAL A 157 -27.53 -14.44 12.75
N SER A 158 -28.76 -14.30 12.30
CA SER A 158 -29.58 -13.10 12.41
C SER A 158 -30.12 -12.75 13.80
N THR A 159 -29.76 -13.50 14.84
CA THR A 159 -30.43 -13.45 16.14
C THR A 159 -29.62 -12.84 17.28
N LYS A 160 -28.40 -12.40 17.05
CA LYS A 160 -27.62 -11.75 18.11
C LYS A 160 -27.37 -10.29 17.73
N GLU A 161 -27.80 -9.40 18.61
CA GLU A 161 -27.56 -7.96 18.55
C GLU A 161 -26.06 -7.60 18.37
N ASP A 162 -25.18 -8.55 18.72
CA ASP A 162 -23.73 -8.40 18.62
C ASP A 162 -23.17 -8.51 17.19
N ASN A 163 -23.94 -9.03 16.24
CA ASN A 163 -23.45 -9.25 14.87
C ASN A 163 -23.40 -7.99 14.00
N CYS A 164 -24.11 -6.94 14.37
CA CYS A 164 -24.03 -5.66 13.65
C CYS A 164 -22.69 -4.93 13.82
N GLY A 165 -21.88 -5.31 14.79
CA GLY A 165 -20.58 -4.69 15.07
C GLY A 165 -19.37 -5.46 14.54
N ILE A 166 -19.58 -6.64 13.95
CA ILE A 166 -18.48 -7.52 13.55
C ILE A 166 -17.64 -6.93 12.40
N ALA A 167 -18.27 -6.24 11.48
CA ALA A 167 -17.58 -5.60 10.35
C ALA A 167 -16.73 -4.38 10.75
N THR A 168 -16.83 -3.92 12.00
CA THR A 168 -16.14 -2.74 12.51
C THR A 168 -15.12 -3.06 13.61
N LYS A 169 -14.98 -4.33 14.01
CA LYS A 169 -14.04 -4.77 15.06
C LYS A 169 -12.86 -5.52 14.46
N SER A 170 -12.17 -4.91 13.53
CA SER A 170 -10.85 -5.41 13.12
C SER A 170 -9.76 -4.67 13.87
#